data_1087bd01545cf9fb2b07917d9dda587e
#
_entry.id   1087bd01545cf9fb2b07917d9dda587e
#
_cell.length_a   1.000
_cell.length_b   1.000
_cell.length_c   1.000
_cell.angle_alpha   90.00
_cell.angle_beta   90.00
_cell.angle_gamma   90.00
#
_symmetry.space_group_name_H-M   'P 1'
#
loop_
_entity.id
_entity.type
_entity.pdbx_description
1 polymer ?
#
loop_
_entity_poly.entity_id
_entity_poly.type
_entity_poly.pdbx_seq_one_letter_code
_entity_poly.pdbx_strand_id
1 'polypeptide(L)'
;MSLSVLLVSLFTFVQFNCENLFDCQHDSLKNDVEFLPDGSYHWTPFRYWRKLNRVGQTIVSCGDRVGGAGTQAAEDFSVTEESVASWRLPDMVALCEVENDSVMRDLTKRSLLRTARYEYVVTDSPDARGIDVALMYSPFSFRLLNSRAVRITPVRDMSPTRDLLYASGVVMSGDTLHVIVAHLPSRRGGEQLSRPFRRVVAEKIRAVADSVRAVAAAAKIIVVGDFNDYAKSESVRLVCADGFTDVSAEAVGQNGARATYKYHGEWRSLDHILVSTSLLPSVRSCRVHDARFLLTDDEKYGGVQPRRNYLGPRWLDGFSDHLPLVAEFALDE
;
A
#
# COMPACT_ATOMS: atom_id res chain seq x y z
N MET A 1 34.43 -26.91 -12.68
CA MET A 1 33.97 -25.54 -12.43
C MET A 1 32.57 -25.66 -11.87
N SER A 2 32.42 -25.47 -10.55
CA SER A 2 31.10 -25.46 -9.90
C SER A 2 30.47 -24.11 -10.18
N LEU A 3 29.36 -24.07 -10.92
CA LEU A 3 28.52 -22.90 -11.05
C LEU A 3 27.80 -22.72 -9.69
N SER A 4 28.34 -21.89 -8.83
CA SER A 4 27.58 -21.38 -7.67
C SER A 4 26.49 -20.48 -8.25
N VAL A 5 25.27 -20.99 -8.37
CA VAL A 5 24.08 -20.15 -8.57
C VAL A 5 23.93 -19.35 -7.28
N LEU A 6 24.38 -18.09 -7.29
CA LEU A 6 23.99 -17.15 -6.23
C LEU A 6 22.46 -17.00 -6.35
N LEU A 7 21.73 -17.59 -5.42
CA LEU A 7 20.32 -17.29 -5.23
C LEU A 7 20.27 -15.87 -4.62
N VAL A 8 20.12 -14.87 -5.48
CA VAL A 8 19.84 -13.50 -5.07
C VAL A 8 18.44 -13.52 -4.42
N SER A 9 18.40 -13.29 -3.13
CA SER A 9 17.12 -13.16 -2.42
C SER A 9 16.54 -11.79 -2.73
N LEU A 10 15.43 -11.74 -3.46
CA LEU A 10 14.76 -10.48 -3.76
C LEU A 10 14.02 -9.96 -2.51
N PHE A 11 14.16 -8.68 -2.23
CA PHE A 11 13.36 -7.96 -1.24
C PHE A 11 12.06 -7.54 -1.91
N THR A 12 10.93 -8.05 -1.42
CA THR A 12 9.60 -7.80 -1.99
C THR A 12 8.89 -6.71 -1.21
N PHE A 13 8.57 -5.61 -1.89
CA PHE A 13 7.84 -4.47 -1.36
C PHE A 13 6.44 -4.39 -1.99
N VAL A 14 5.40 -4.25 -1.16
CA VAL A 14 4.01 -4.12 -1.60
C VAL A 14 3.44 -2.77 -1.20
N GLN A 15 2.69 -2.13 -2.10
CA GLN A 15 1.79 -1.02 -1.79
C GLN A 15 0.36 -1.49 -1.96
N PHE A 16 -0.52 -1.19 -1.00
CA PHE A 16 -1.92 -1.58 -1.08
C PHE A 16 -2.84 -0.59 -0.35
N ASN A 17 -3.82 -0.02 -1.06
CA ASN A 17 -4.94 0.69 -0.46
C ASN A 17 -6.02 -0.33 -0.07
N CYS A 18 -6.40 -0.34 1.21
CA CYS A 18 -7.29 -1.35 1.79
C CYS A 18 -8.79 -1.09 1.55
N GLU A 19 -9.19 0.01 0.92
CA GLU A 19 -10.60 0.42 0.82
C GLU A 19 -11.28 0.45 2.20
N ASN A 20 -10.92 1.43 3.05
CA ASN A 20 -11.52 1.71 4.34
C ASN A 20 -11.51 0.50 5.32
N LEU A 21 -10.33 0.14 5.81
CA LEU A 21 -10.17 -0.91 6.82
C LEU A 21 -10.40 -0.32 8.22
N PHE A 22 -11.67 -0.27 8.64
CA PHE A 22 -12.11 0.19 9.95
C PHE A 22 -12.37 -0.97 10.90
N ASP A 23 -12.27 -0.74 12.21
CA ASP A 23 -12.85 -1.63 13.20
C ASP A 23 -14.36 -1.34 13.39
N CYS A 24 -14.96 -1.84 14.47
CA CYS A 24 -16.40 -1.65 14.74
C CYS A 24 -16.63 -0.74 15.95
N GLN A 25 -15.64 0.04 16.38
CA GLN A 25 -15.69 0.88 17.55
C GLN A 25 -15.61 2.34 17.13
N HIS A 26 -16.52 3.16 17.66
CA HIS A 26 -16.53 4.57 17.36
C HIS A 26 -15.36 5.31 18.01
N ASP A 27 -14.57 6.02 17.19
CA ASP A 27 -13.64 7.04 17.67
C ASP A 27 -14.37 8.38 17.79
N SER A 28 -14.60 8.83 19.00
CA SER A 28 -15.32 10.08 19.30
C SER A 28 -14.68 11.34 18.68
N LEU A 29 -13.43 11.25 18.22
CA LEU A 29 -12.70 12.36 17.57
C LEU A 29 -12.79 12.30 16.03
N LYS A 30 -13.43 11.27 15.49
CA LYS A 30 -13.50 10.99 14.05
C LYS A 30 -14.94 10.88 13.56
N ASN A 31 -15.12 11.05 12.26
CA ASN A 31 -16.41 10.84 11.61
C ASN A 31 -16.44 9.46 10.93
N ASP A 32 -16.44 8.41 11.73
CA ASP A 32 -16.40 7.00 11.36
C ASP A 32 -17.77 6.30 11.50
N VAL A 33 -18.81 7.05 11.88
CA VAL A 33 -20.16 6.51 12.17
C VAL A 33 -20.75 5.66 11.03
N GLU A 34 -20.29 5.87 9.80
CA GLU A 34 -20.72 5.05 8.66
C GLU A 34 -20.21 3.60 8.79
N PHE A 35 -19.07 3.39 9.47
CA PHE A 35 -18.40 2.10 9.68
C PHE A 35 -18.73 1.46 11.03
N LEU A 36 -19.90 1.75 11.58
CA LEU A 36 -20.43 1.08 12.77
C LEU A 36 -21.48 0.03 12.39
N PRO A 37 -21.81 -0.93 13.28
CA PRO A 37 -22.81 -1.94 13.02
C PRO A 37 -24.20 -1.38 12.66
N ASP A 38 -24.58 -0.24 13.24
CA ASP A 38 -25.82 0.52 12.99
C ASP A 38 -25.64 1.64 11.97
N GLY A 39 -24.40 1.87 11.48
CA GLY A 39 -24.09 2.84 10.45
C GLY A 39 -24.56 2.43 9.05
N SER A 40 -24.38 3.32 8.07
CA SER A 40 -24.90 3.13 6.70
C SER A 40 -24.27 1.94 5.96
N TYR A 41 -23.05 1.54 6.32
CA TYR A 41 -22.38 0.37 5.78
C TYR A 41 -22.70 -0.92 6.54
N HIS A 42 -23.45 -0.84 7.66
CA HIS A 42 -23.71 -1.98 8.53
C HIS A 42 -22.44 -2.79 8.83
N TRP A 43 -21.40 -2.09 9.30
CA TRP A 43 -20.05 -2.63 9.48
C TRP A 43 -19.97 -3.46 10.75
N THR A 44 -20.47 -4.71 10.67
CA THR A 44 -20.49 -5.66 11.79
C THR A 44 -19.14 -6.29 12.04
N PRO A 45 -18.89 -6.86 13.24
CA PRO A 45 -17.66 -7.63 13.52
C PRO A 45 -17.41 -8.75 12.51
N PHE A 46 -18.45 -9.39 11.98
CA PHE A 46 -18.34 -10.40 10.93
C PHE A 46 -17.72 -9.81 9.65
N ARG A 47 -18.19 -8.63 9.19
CA ARG A 47 -17.68 -7.96 7.99
C ARG A 47 -16.24 -7.47 8.22
N TYR A 48 -15.96 -6.94 9.41
CA TYR A 48 -14.62 -6.51 9.79
C TYR A 48 -13.59 -7.65 9.72
N TRP A 49 -13.84 -8.76 10.42
CA TRP A 49 -12.94 -9.90 10.41
C TRP A 49 -12.81 -10.56 9.03
N ARG A 50 -13.88 -10.54 8.27
CA ARG A 50 -13.84 -11.01 6.89
C ARG A 50 -12.96 -10.12 6.03
N LYS A 51 -13.07 -8.80 6.15
CA LYS A 51 -12.23 -7.82 5.44
C LYS A 51 -10.76 -7.96 5.86
N LEU A 52 -10.46 -8.08 7.15
CA LEU A 52 -9.10 -8.33 7.65
C LEU A 52 -8.47 -9.56 6.98
N ASN A 53 -9.21 -10.66 6.93
CA ASN A 53 -8.70 -11.88 6.29
C ASN A 53 -8.57 -11.73 4.76
N ARG A 54 -9.44 -10.94 4.11
CA ARG A 54 -9.32 -10.59 2.69
C ARG A 54 -8.04 -9.78 2.42
N VAL A 55 -7.75 -8.78 3.25
CA VAL A 55 -6.49 -8.02 3.18
C VAL A 55 -5.30 -8.95 3.40
N GLY A 56 -5.36 -9.82 4.40
CA GLY A 56 -4.34 -10.83 4.63
C GLY A 56 -4.12 -11.78 3.45
N GLN A 57 -5.20 -12.30 2.83
CA GLN A 57 -5.13 -13.14 1.62
C GLN A 57 -4.45 -12.39 0.47
N THR A 58 -4.81 -11.11 0.28
CA THR A 58 -4.18 -10.27 -0.74
C THR A 58 -2.68 -10.16 -0.50
N ILE A 59 -2.25 -9.87 0.73
CA ILE A 59 -0.83 -9.74 1.09
C ILE A 59 -0.08 -11.05 0.84
N VAL A 60 -0.63 -12.19 1.29
CA VAL A 60 0.00 -13.50 1.05
C VAL A 60 0.17 -13.77 -0.44
N SER A 61 -0.85 -13.46 -1.25
CA SER A 61 -0.81 -13.70 -2.71
C SER A 61 0.20 -12.82 -3.45
N CYS A 62 0.63 -11.70 -2.86
CA CYS A 62 1.71 -10.86 -3.43
C CYS A 62 3.09 -11.50 -3.30
N GLY A 63 3.24 -12.51 -2.46
CA GLY A 63 4.45 -13.32 -2.32
C GLY A 63 4.49 -14.53 -3.25
N ASP A 64 5.46 -15.41 -3.03
CA ASP A 64 5.66 -16.62 -3.80
C ASP A 64 5.39 -17.87 -2.96
N ARG A 65 4.84 -18.92 -3.58
CA ARG A 65 4.68 -20.21 -2.94
C ARG A 65 5.97 -21.00 -2.97
N VAL A 66 6.45 -21.44 -1.83
CA VAL A 66 7.67 -22.24 -1.73
C VAL A 66 7.47 -23.59 -2.46
N GLY A 67 8.25 -23.84 -3.50
CA GLY A 67 8.24 -25.12 -4.26
C GLY A 67 7.07 -25.32 -5.23
N GLY A 68 6.27 -24.30 -5.52
CA GLY A 68 5.12 -24.39 -6.43
C GLY A 68 5.17 -23.43 -7.61
N ALA A 69 4.59 -23.83 -8.76
CA ALA A 69 4.27 -22.92 -9.84
C ALA A 69 3.21 -21.93 -9.38
N GLY A 70 3.38 -20.65 -9.78
CA GLY A 70 2.59 -19.53 -9.30
C GLY A 70 1.08 -19.75 -9.30
N THR A 71 0.45 -19.42 -8.20
CA THR A 71 -1.00 -19.56 -7.93
C THR A 71 -1.84 -18.42 -8.50
N GLN A 72 -1.29 -17.57 -9.36
CA GLN A 72 -1.99 -16.41 -9.93
C GLN A 72 -3.23 -16.78 -10.78
N ALA A 73 -3.35 -18.04 -11.20
CA ALA A 73 -4.43 -18.52 -12.07
C ALA A 73 -5.64 -19.10 -11.32
N ALA A 74 -5.61 -19.26 -10.00
CA ALA A 74 -6.72 -19.85 -9.26
C ALA A 74 -7.84 -18.81 -9.03
N GLU A 75 -9.05 -19.15 -9.49
CA GLU A 75 -10.26 -18.35 -9.21
C GLU A 75 -10.66 -18.41 -7.73
N ASP A 76 -10.43 -19.56 -7.09
CA ASP A 76 -10.65 -19.81 -5.66
C ASP A 76 -9.33 -19.84 -4.90
N PHE A 77 -8.75 -18.66 -4.64
CA PHE A 77 -7.60 -18.54 -3.78
C PHE A 77 -8.02 -18.62 -2.31
N SER A 78 -7.71 -19.73 -1.68
CA SER A 78 -7.93 -19.91 -0.24
C SER A 78 -6.60 -20.09 0.48
N VAL A 79 -6.34 -19.23 1.46
CA VAL A 79 -5.19 -19.34 2.36
C VAL A 79 -5.73 -19.57 3.76
N THR A 80 -5.29 -20.65 4.38
CA THR A 80 -5.48 -20.88 5.82
C THR A 80 -4.23 -20.42 6.57
N GLU A 81 -4.38 -20.20 7.85
CA GLU A 81 -3.25 -19.81 8.70
C GLU A 81 -2.10 -20.83 8.66
N GLU A 82 -2.44 -22.14 8.66
CA GLU A 82 -1.43 -23.18 8.56
C GLU A 82 -0.68 -23.15 7.22
N SER A 83 -1.35 -22.74 6.14
CA SER A 83 -0.75 -22.68 4.80
C SER A 83 0.15 -21.46 4.60
N VAL A 84 0.05 -20.42 5.44
CA VAL A 84 0.88 -19.19 5.33
C VAL A 84 2.37 -19.53 5.40
N ALA A 85 2.76 -20.51 6.22
CA ALA A 85 4.15 -20.95 6.34
C ALA A 85 4.75 -21.54 5.04
N SER A 86 3.90 -21.91 4.07
CA SER A 86 4.33 -22.39 2.76
C SER A 86 4.57 -21.27 1.73
N TRP A 87 4.44 -20.01 2.14
CA TRP A 87 4.63 -18.84 1.30
C TRP A 87 5.88 -18.06 1.70
N ARG A 88 6.61 -17.59 0.71
CA ARG A 88 7.58 -16.52 0.87
C ARG A 88 6.79 -15.22 0.83
N LEU A 89 6.51 -14.67 2.00
CA LEU A 89 5.71 -13.47 2.15
C LEU A 89 6.50 -12.23 1.73
N PRO A 90 5.82 -11.13 1.35
CA PRO A 90 6.48 -9.84 1.13
C PRO A 90 7.29 -9.39 2.35
N ASP A 91 8.45 -8.79 2.12
CA ASP A 91 9.31 -8.29 3.19
C ASP A 91 8.75 -7.03 3.84
N MET A 92 8.04 -6.23 3.03
CA MET A 92 7.47 -4.97 3.47
C MET A 92 6.16 -4.66 2.74
N VAL A 93 5.18 -4.12 3.47
CA VAL A 93 3.85 -3.77 2.94
C VAL A 93 3.47 -2.38 3.43
N ALA A 94 3.35 -1.42 2.53
CA ALA A 94 2.76 -0.11 2.79
C ALA A 94 1.25 -0.17 2.58
N LEU A 95 0.48 0.25 3.57
CA LEU A 95 -0.98 0.24 3.56
C LEU A 95 -1.54 1.66 3.61
N CYS A 96 -2.58 1.91 2.83
CA CYS A 96 -3.42 3.10 2.91
C CYS A 96 -4.85 2.71 3.32
N GLU A 97 -5.55 3.65 3.92
CA GLU A 97 -6.93 3.48 4.40
C GLU A 97 -7.06 2.40 5.49
N VAL A 98 -6.14 2.43 6.44
CA VAL A 98 -6.25 1.73 7.71
C VAL A 98 -6.66 2.73 8.78
N GLU A 99 -7.48 2.31 9.75
CA GLU A 99 -8.02 3.23 10.74
C GLU A 99 -7.01 3.56 11.85
N ASN A 100 -6.50 2.54 12.55
CA ASN A 100 -5.79 2.75 13.80
C ASN A 100 -4.85 1.58 14.19
N ASP A 101 -4.19 1.70 15.34
CA ASP A 101 -3.32 0.67 15.91
C ASP A 101 -4.06 -0.65 16.19
N SER A 102 -5.32 -0.59 16.63
CA SER A 102 -6.11 -1.79 16.91
C SER A 102 -6.34 -2.62 15.65
N VAL A 103 -6.66 -1.96 14.54
CA VAL A 103 -6.82 -2.60 13.23
C VAL A 103 -5.51 -3.25 12.77
N MET A 104 -4.39 -2.54 12.92
CA MET A 104 -3.07 -3.07 12.53
C MET A 104 -2.64 -4.25 13.41
N ARG A 105 -2.93 -4.21 14.70
CA ARG A 105 -2.70 -5.31 15.63
C ARG A 105 -3.56 -6.51 15.28
N ASP A 106 -4.83 -6.30 14.97
CA ASP A 106 -5.72 -7.38 14.57
C ASP A 106 -5.26 -8.01 13.24
N LEU A 107 -4.85 -7.19 12.27
CA LEU A 107 -4.33 -7.68 10.99
C LEU A 107 -3.05 -8.51 11.16
N THR A 108 -2.09 -8.04 11.97
CA THR A 108 -0.77 -8.66 12.07
C THR A 108 -0.69 -9.78 13.12
N LYS A 109 -1.48 -9.69 14.20
CA LYS A 109 -1.32 -10.58 15.37
C LYS A 109 -2.53 -11.50 15.62
N ARG A 110 -3.68 -11.27 14.94
CA ARG A 110 -4.92 -12.02 15.20
C ARG A 110 -5.61 -12.56 13.95
N SER A 111 -5.33 -12.00 12.76
CA SER A 111 -5.85 -12.50 11.49
C SER A 111 -5.09 -13.74 11.01
N LEU A 112 -5.37 -14.19 9.79
CA LEU A 112 -4.61 -15.26 9.14
C LEU A 112 -3.09 -14.97 9.02
N LEU A 113 -2.66 -13.69 9.16
CA LEU A 113 -1.25 -13.30 9.12
C LEU A 113 -0.53 -13.46 10.47
N ARG A 114 -1.18 -13.91 11.54
CA ARG A 114 -0.55 -14.01 12.89
C ARG A 114 0.73 -14.84 12.91
N THR A 115 0.83 -15.86 12.08
CA THR A 115 2.02 -16.70 11.95
C THR A 115 3.13 -16.09 11.10
N ALA A 116 2.83 -15.07 10.31
CA ALA A 116 3.78 -14.34 9.47
C ALA A 116 4.77 -13.49 10.28
N ARG A 117 4.45 -13.21 11.54
CA ARG A 117 5.29 -12.44 12.49
C ARG A 117 5.63 -11.03 12.04
N TYR A 118 4.77 -10.41 11.23
CA TYR A 118 4.95 -9.03 10.86
C TYR A 118 4.94 -8.10 12.08
N GLU A 119 5.84 -7.12 12.06
CA GLU A 119 5.78 -5.93 12.88
C GLU A 119 5.22 -4.77 12.04
N TYR A 120 4.80 -3.67 12.69
CA TYR A 120 4.21 -2.55 11.98
C TYR A 120 4.45 -1.22 12.69
N VAL A 121 4.26 -0.14 11.94
CA VAL A 121 4.10 1.23 12.41
C VAL A 121 2.91 1.84 11.68
N VAL A 122 2.14 2.68 12.37
CA VAL A 122 0.94 3.35 11.85
C VAL A 122 0.91 4.80 12.32
N THR A 123 0.34 5.69 11.53
CA THR A 123 0.11 7.08 11.92
C THR A 123 -1.17 7.22 12.77
N ASP A 124 -1.33 8.36 13.43
CA ASP A 124 -2.57 8.84 14.01
C ASP A 124 -2.76 10.28 13.53
N SER A 125 -3.44 10.40 12.41
CA SER A 125 -3.55 11.63 11.63
C SER A 125 -4.79 12.42 12.02
N PRO A 126 -4.84 13.74 11.74
CA PRO A 126 -6.02 14.56 11.97
C PRO A 126 -7.07 14.43 10.86
N ASP A 127 -6.99 13.43 9.99
CA ASP A 127 -8.02 13.17 8.98
C ASP A 127 -9.37 12.95 9.67
N ALA A 128 -10.40 13.67 9.21
CA ALA A 128 -11.70 13.66 9.87
C ALA A 128 -12.41 12.30 9.77
N ARG A 129 -12.10 11.48 8.77
CA ARG A 129 -12.68 10.13 8.61
C ARG A 129 -12.02 9.11 9.53
N GLY A 130 -10.80 9.40 10.04
CA GLY A 130 -10.03 8.46 10.84
C GLY A 130 -9.26 7.43 10.03
N ILE A 131 -8.92 7.73 8.77
CA ILE A 131 -8.05 6.84 8.00
C ILE A 131 -6.59 7.29 8.04
N ASP A 132 -5.71 6.33 8.06
CA ASP A 132 -4.28 6.50 8.22
C ASP A 132 -3.47 5.70 7.21
N VAL A 133 -2.15 5.80 7.31
CA VAL A 133 -1.19 4.99 6.57
C VAL A 133 -0.36 4.16 7.53
N ALA A 134 0.01 2.96 7.11
CA ALA A 134 0.82 2.05 7.90
C ALA A 134 1.92 1.39 7.06
N LEU A 135 2.94 0.90 7.74
CA LEU A 135 4.00 0.10 7.18
C LEU A 135 4.13 -1.18 8.01
N MET A 136 3.84 -2.33 7.39
CA MET A 136 4.14 -3.65 7.92
C MET A 136 5.49 -4.11 7.39
N TYR A 137 6.27 -4.83 8.18
CA TYR A 137 7.56 -5.35 7.76
C TYR A 137 7.90 -6.67 8.47
N SER A 138 8.67 -7.51 7.77
CA SER A 138 9.26 -8.70 8.34
C SER A 138 10.48 -8.30 9.17
N PRO A 139 10.54 -8.60 10.49
CA PRO A 139 11.71 -8.28 11.31
C PRO A 139 12.94 -9.13 10.94
N PHE A 140 12.78 -10.13 10.06
CA PHE A 140 13.88 -10.96 9.57
C PHE A 140 14.64 -10.31 8.40
N SER A 141 13.97 -9.45 7.62
CA SER A 141 14.55 -8.77 6.45
C SER A 141 14.72 -7.25 6.64
N PHE A 142 14.04 -6.66 7.64
CA PHE A 142 14.14 -5.25 7.95
C PHE A 142 14.14 -5.01 9.47
N ARG A 143 15.21 -4.39 9.97
CA ARG A 143 15.32 -3.99 11.36
C ARG A 143 15.03 -2.49 11.50
N LEU A 144 13.85 -2.15 12.00
CA LEU A 144 13.45 -0.76 12.22
C LEU A 144 14.43 -0.03 13.15
N LEU A 145 14.88 1.14 12.75
CA LEU A 145 15.72 2.04 13.56
C LEU A 145 14.93 3.25 14.08
N ASN A 146 14.07 3.82 13.22
CA ASN A 146 13.29 5.00 13.58
C ASN A 146 12.00 5.04 12.77
N SER A 147 10.94 5.56 13.37
CA SER A 147 9.69 5.90 12.69
C SER A 147 9.06 7.15 13.29
N ARG A 148 8.36 7.92 12.46
CA ARG A 148 7.61 9.10 12.90
C ARG A 148 6.50 9.46 11.92
N ALA A 149 5.40 9.97 12.45
CA ALA A 149 4.42 10.70 11.68
C ALA A 149 4.95 12.10 11.34
N VAL A 150 4.74 12.53 10.10
CA VAL A 150 5.11 13.86 9.64
C VAL A 150 3.83 14.62 9.29
N ARG A 151 3.48 15.56 10.15
CA ARG A 151 2.25 16.36 10.05
C ARG A 151 2.20 17.17 8.75
N ILE A 152 1.06 17.08 8.05
CA ILE A 152 0.73 17.97 6.95
C ILE A 152 0.01 19.19 7.53
N THR A 153 0.58 20.37 7.30
CA THR A 153 -0.06 21.63 7.68
C THR A 153 -1.03 22.03 6.57
N PRO A 154 -2.35 22.05 6.83
CA PRO A 154 -3.31 22.44 5.82
C PRO A 154 -3.09 23.88 5.36
N VAL A 155 -3.27 24.12 4.06
CA VAL A 155 -3.38 25.45 3.49
C VAL A 155 -4.85 25.91 3.48
N ARG A 156 -5.09 27.15 3.06
CA ARG A 156 -6.45 27.70 2.95
C ARG A 156 -7.36 26.74 2.18
N ASP A 157 -8.56 26.51 2.68
CA ASP A 157 -9.62 25.66 2.13
C ASP A 157 -9.27 24.15 2.07
N MET A 158 -8.13 23.74 2.62
CA MET A 158 -7.74 22.34 2.79
C MET A 158 -8.18 21.83 4.16
N SER A 159 -8.97 20.76 4.17
CA SER A 159 -9.27 20.04 5.43
C SER A 159 -8.02 19.36 5.98
N PRO A 160 -7.94 19.13 7.31
CA PRO A 160 -6.94 18.23 7.87
C PRO A 160 -6.90 16.90 7.13
N THR A 161 -5.71 16.38 6.88
CA THR A 161 -5.49 15.17 6.09
C THR A 161 -4.51 14.24 6.77
N ARG A 162 -4.27 13.08 6.14
CA ARG A 162 -3.33 12.07 6.62
C ARG A 162 -1.93 12.63 6.73
N ASP A 163 -1.23 12.24 7.79
CA ASP A 163 0.19 12.48 7.94
C ASP A 163 0.98 11.57 6.98
N LEU A 164 2.23 11.95 6.69
CA LEU A 164 3.18 11.01 6.10
C LEU A 164 3.73 10.11 7.21
N LEU A 165 3.90 8.84 6.91
CA LEU A 165 4.68 7.94 7.76
C LEU A 165 6.11 7.87 7.21
N TYR A 166 7.06 8.31 8.00
CA TYR A 166 8.48 8.08 7.73
C TYR A 166 8.98 6.94 8.61
N ALA A 167 9.70 5.99 7.99
CA ALA A 167 10.40 4.93 8.68
C ALA A 167 11.81 4.75 8.09
N SER A 168 12.77 4.35 8.91
CA SER A 168 14.08 3.93 8.46
C SER A 168 14.57 2.71 9.21
N GLY A 169 15.30 1.84 8.53
CA GLY A 169 15.78 0.59 9.11
C GLY A 169 16.86 -0.05 8.27
N VAL A 170 17.51 -1.06 8.82
CA VAL A 170 18.58 -1.80 8.16
C VAL A 170 18.02 -3.02 7.47
N VAL A 171 18.32 -3.21 6.19
CA VAL A 171 18.03 -4.41 5.40
C VAL A 171 19.17 -5.42 5.47
N MET A 172 18.98 -6.62 4.90
CA MET A 172 19.94 -7.72 4.99
C MET A 172 21.34 -7.39 4.46
N SER A 173 21.47 -6.51 3.47
CA SER A 173 22.78 -6.02 2.97
C SER A 173 23.55 -5.15 3.98
N GLY A 174 22.94 -4.74 5.09
CA GLY A 174 23.50 -3.77 6.03
C GLY A 174 23.21 -2.32 5.67
N ASP A 175 22.61 -2.05 4.52
CA ASP A 175 22.21 -0.72 4.12
C ASP A 175 21.03 -0.19 4.92
N THR A 176 20.96 1.12 5.07
CA THR A 176 19.78 1.79 5.61
C THR A 176 18.81 2.11 4.49
N LEU A 177 17.60 1.53 4.59
CA LEU A 177 16.48 1.85 3.74
C LEU A 177 15.55 2.85 4.44
N HIS A 178 15.17 3.91 3.74
CA HIS A 178 14.22 4.92 4.20
C HIS A 178 12.92 4.77 3.43
N VAL A 179 11.80 4.79 4.12
CA VAL A 179 10.46 4.64 3.53
C VAL A 179 9.58 5.81 3.95
N ILE A 180 8.91 6.42 2.99
CA ILE A 180 7.91 7.47 3.20
C ILE A 180 6.59 6.94 2.63
N VAL A 181 5.64 6.62 3.51
CA VAL A 181 4.29 6.21 3.10
C VAL A 181 3.38 7.43 3.10
N ALA A 182 2.63 7.60 2.02
CA ALA A 182 1.76 8.75 1.81
C ALA A 182 0.37 8.32 1.30
N HIS A 183 -0.67 9.04 1.73
CA HIS A 183 -1.98 8.97 1.11
C HIS A 183 -2.48 10.39 0.85
N LEU A 184 -2.37 10.85 -0.39
CA LEU A 184 -2.67 12.22 -0.79
C LEU A 184 -4.19 12.49 -0.82
N PRO A 185 -4.62 13.76 -0.68
CA PRO A 185 -6.02 14.13 -0.78
C PRO A 185 -6.69 13.63 -2.06
N SER A 186 -7.89 13.03 -1.89
CA SER A 186 -8.64 12.45 -3.01
C SER A 186 -9.09 13.51 -4.01
N ARG A 187 -9.47 13.07 -5.21
CA ARG A 187 -10.01 13.93 -6.28
C ARG A 187 -11.48 14.30 -6.05
N ARG A 188 -12.04 13.98 -4.88
CA ARG A 188 -13.41 14.30 -4.49
C ARG A 188 -13.64 15.82 -4.54
N GLY A 189 -14.75 16.25 -5.11
CA GLY A 189 -15.06 17.66 -5.34
C GLY A 189 -14.46 18.23 -6.64
N GLY A 190 -13.65 17.45 -7.37
CA GLY A 190 -13.07 17.80 -8.64
C GLY A 190 -11.56 17.99 -8.62
N GLU A 191 -10.95 17.71 -9.75
CA GLU A 191 -9.50 17.77 -9.98
C GLU A 191 -8.90 19.12 -9.66
N GLN A 192 -9.51 20.20 -10.20
CA GLN A 192 -8.96 21.55 -10.08
C GLN A 192 -8.95 22.06 -8.63
N LEU A 193 -9.96 21.67 -7.84
CA LEU A 193 -10.07 22.08 -6.43
C LEU A 193 -9.09 21.31 -5.54
N SER A 194 -8.91 20.01 -5.78
CA SER A 194 -8.08 19.16 -4.94
C SER A 194 -6.60 19.14 -5.31
N ARG A 195 -6.25 19.52 -6.54
CA ARG A 195 -4.86 19.53 -7.03
C ARG A 195 -3.89 20.34 -6.16
N PRO A 196 -4.21 21.58 -5.71
CA PRO A 196 -3.31 22.32 -4.82
C PRO A 196 -3.01 21.60 -3.52
N PHE A 197 -3.96 20.82 -2.98
CA PHE A 197 -3.79 20.08 -1.73
C PHE A 197 -2.82 18.90 -1.90
N ARG A 198 -2.91 18.18 -3.04
CA ARG A 198 -1.94 17.12 -3.36
C ARG A 198 -0.53 17.67 -3.57
N ARG A 199 -0.42 18.86 -4.16
CA ARG A 199 0.86 19.55 -4.29
C ARG A 199 1.51 19.84 -2.92
N VAL A 200 0.75 20.36 -1.94
CA VAL A 200 1.25 20.59 -0.57
C VAL A 200 1.84 19.34 0.04
N VAL A 201 1.16 18.19 -0.13
CA VAL A 201 1.67 16.91 0.40
C VAL A 201 2.93 16.46 -0.36
N ALA A 202 2.97 16.63 -1.69
CA ALA A 202 4.15 16.31 -2.49
C ALA A 202 5.37 17.17 -2.11
N GLU A 203 5.17 18.47 -1.85
CA GLU A 203 6.21 19.36 -1.33
C GLU A 203 6.72 18.90 0.04
N LYS A 204 5.84 18.40 0.91
CA LYS A 204 6.22 17.85 2.21
C LYS A 204 7.01 16.55 2.07
N ILE A 205 6.63 15.66 1.14
CA ILE A 205 7.38 14.43 0.81
C ILE A 205 8.82 14.80 0.42
N ARG A 206 8.99 15.78 -0.47
CA ARG A 206 10.32 16.28 -0.88
C ARG A 206 11.11 16.79 0.31
N ALA A 207 10.52 17.65 1.14
CA ALA A 207 11.20 18.18 2.32
C ALA A 207 11.67 17.08 3.29
N VAL A 208 10.91 15.99 3.45
CA VAL A 208 11.37 14.82 4.22
C VAL A 208 12.53 14.13 3.54
N ALA A 209 12.43 13.87 2.23
CA ALA A 209 13.51 13.24 1.47
C ALA A 209 14.80 14.08 1.50
N ASP A 210 14.70 15.40 1.35
CA ASP A 210 15.83 16.32 1.43
C ASP A 210 16.48 16.29 2.81
N SER A 211 15.70 16.20 3.88
CA SER A 211 16.26 16.07 5.23
C SER A 211 17.06 14.78 5.42
N VAL A 212 16.65 13.69 4.75
CA VAL A 212 17.39 12.43 4.74
C VAL A 212 18.69 12.57 3.93
N ARG A 213 18.60 13.16 2.74
CA ARG A 213 19.77 13.37 1.85
C ARG A 213 20.78 14.33 2.44
N ALA A 214 20.35 15.30 3.25
CA ALA A 214 21.26 16.20 3.95
C ALA A 214 22.21 15.46 4.91
N VAL A 215 21.78 14.30 5.43
CA VAL A 215 22.60 13.43 6.30
C VAL A 215 23.36 12.39 5.48
N ALA A 216 22.72 11.82 4.45
CA ALA A 216 23.29 10.79 3.59
C ALA A 216 22.90 11.05 2.13
N ALA A 217 23.80 11.70 1.36
CA ALA A 217 23.51 12.12 -0.02
C ALA A 217 23.06 10.98 -0.95
N ALA A 218 23.58 9.76 -0.72
CA ALA A 218 23.24 8.56 -1.47
C ALA A 218 22.20 7.67 -0.73
N ALA A 219 21.35 8.26 0.11
CA ALA A 219 20.33 7.51 0.86
C ALA A 219 19.40 6.72 -0.07
N LYS A 220 19.17 5.45 0.27
CA LYS A 220 18.21 4.58 -0.39
C LYS A 220 16.82 4.91 0.14
N ILE A 221 15.98 5.55 -0.68
CA ILE A 221 14.66 6.06 -0.26
C ILE A 221 13.57 5.47 -1.17
N ILE A 222 12.49 4.97 -0.57
CA ILE A 222 11.23 4.62 -1.22
C ILE A 222 10.18 5.63 -0.77
N VAL A 223 9.49 6.26 -1.73
CA VAL A 223 8.25 7.02 -1.50
C VAL A 223 7.12 6.21 -2.10
N VAL A 224 6.09 5.92 -1.32
CA VAL A 224 5.06 4.95 -1.71
C VAL A 224 3.70 5.35 -1.18
N GLY A 225 2.64 4.94 -1.88
CA GLY A 225 1.28 5.07 -1.39
C GLY A 225 0.27 5.41 -2.48
N ASP A 226 -0.93 5.80 -2.05
CA ASP A 226 -1.99 6.31 -2.92
C ASP A 226 -1.84 7.83 -3.07
N PHE A 227 -1.38 8.23 -4.24
CA PHE A 227 -1.21 9.65 -4.58
C PHE A 227 -2.51 10.31 -5.03
N ASN A 228 -3.57 9.54 -5.28
CA ASN A 228 -4.81 10.03 -5.88
C ASN A 228 -4.56 10.87 -7.16
N ASP A 229 -3.44 10.62 -7.80
CA ASP A 229 -2.95 11.33 -9.00
C ASP A 229 -2.22 10.35 -9.93
N TYR A 230 -2.04 10.73 -11.18
CA TYR A 230 -1.42 9.89 -12.21
C TYR A 230 0.07 10.20 -12.33
N ALA A 231 0.86 9.27 -12.89
CA ALA A 231 2.30 9.43 -13.10
C ALA A 231 2.69 10.77 -13.79
N LYS A 232 1.83 11.30 -14.68
CA LYS A 232 2.04 12.59 -15.34
C LYS A 232 1.46 13.79 -14.61
N SER A 233 0.83 13.62 -13.46
CA SER A 233 0.26 14.71 -12.67
C SER A 233 1.35 15.51 -11.94
N GLU A 234 0.99 16.72 -11.51
CA GLU A 234 1.94 17.67 -10.91
C GLU A 234 2.56 17.12 -9.62
N SER A 235 1.77 16.50 -8.75
CA SER A 235 2.23 15.96 -7.46
C SER A 235 3.29 14.87 -7.65
N VAL A 236 3.07 13.91 -8.57
CA VAL A 236 4.03 12.82 -8.84
C VAL A 236 5.28 13.39 -9.51
N ARG A 237 5.11 14.24 -10.55
CA ARG A 237 6.26 14.88 -11.23
C ARG A 237 7.10 15.75 -10.30
N LEU A 238 6.47 16.41 -9.32
CA LEU A 238 7.18 17.23 -8.34
C LEU A 238 8.13 16.37 -7.49
N VAL A 239 7.70 15.18 -7.06
CA VAL A 239 8.57 14.25 -6.33
C VAL A 239 9.65 13.67 -7.27
N CYS A 240 9.27 13.26 -8.49
CA CYS A 240 10.22 12.71 -9.47
C CYS A 240 11.33 13.71 -9.87
N ALA A 241 10.98 14.99 -10.01
CA ALA A 241 11.94 16.03 -10.39
C ALA A 241 13.10 16.20 -9.39
N ASP A 242 12.97 15.65 -8.21
CA ASP A 242 13.93 15.70 -7.11
C ASP A 242 14.73 14.40 -6.95
N GLY A 243 15.08 13.76 -8.05
CA GLY A 243 15.92 12.55 -8.06
C GLY A 243 15.20 11.28 -7.62
N PHE A 244 13.90 11.19 -7.92
CA PHE A 244 13.14 9.95 -7.82
C PHE A 244 12.67 9.47 -9.20
N THR A 245 12.55 8.16 -9.33
CA THR A 245 11.94 7.48 -10.49
C THR A 245 10.68 6.76 -10.04
N ASP A 246 9.57 7.00 -10.70
CA ASP A 246 8.34 6.22 -10.52
C ASP A 246 8.48 4.88 -11.25
N VAL A 247 8.83 3.82 -10.50
CA VAL A 247 9.02 2.48 -11.05
C VAL A 247 7.70 1.76 -11.33
N SER A 248 6.59 2.31 -10.84
CA SER A 248 5.24 1.80 -11.08
C SER A 248 4.51 2.46 -12.25
N ALA A 249 5.09 3.48 -12.90
CA ALA A 249 4.42 4.28 -13.93
C ALA A 249 3.87 3.45 -15.11
N GLU A 250 4.55 2.36 -15.46
CA GLU A 250 4.17 1.45 -16.56
C GLU A 250 3.74 0.05 -16.02
N ALA A 251 3.49 -0.06 -14.71
CA ALA A 251 3.11 -1.33 -14.10
C ALA A 251 1.71 -1.77 -14.58
N VAL A 252 1.62 -3.02 -15.02
CA VAL A 252 0.38 -3.66 -15.47
C VAL A 252 0.24 -5.03 -14.81
N GLY A 253 -0.99 -5.57 -14.83
CA GLY A 253 -1.29 -6.91 -14.37
C GLY A 253 -1.16 -7.94 -15.49
N GLN A 254 -1.33 -9.22 -15.14
CA GLN A 254 -1.26 -10.36 -16.05
C GLN A 254 -2.64 -10.91 -16.42
N ASN A 255 -3.69 -10.58 -15.64
CA ASN A 255 -5.05 -11.09 -15.79
C ASN A 255 -6.05 -10.03 -16.28
N GLY A 256 -5.55 -8.96 -16.91
CA GLY A 256 -6.38 -7.94 -17.57
C GLY A 256 -6.40 -6.58 -16.89
N ALA A 257 -5.82 -6.42 -15.71
CA ALA A 257 -5.63 -5.11 -15.10
C ALA A 257 -4.53 -4.32 -15.84
N ARG A 258 -4.80 -3.05 -16.11
CA ARG A 258 -3.83 -2.16 -16.77
C ARG A 258 -3.30 -1.07 -15.85
N ALA A 259 -3.80 -1.02 -14.61
CA ALA A 259 -3.43 -0.09 -13.56
C ALA A 259 -4.01 -0.57 -12.22
N THR A 260 -3.82 0.18 -11.14
CA THR A 260 -4.25 -0.21 -9.80
C THR A 260 -5.73 0.06 -9.52
N TYR A 261 -6.37 0.97 -10.26
CA TYR A 261 -7.74 1.41 -10.03
C TYR A 261 -8.52 1.49 -11.34
N LYS A 262 -9.84 1.16 -11.32
CA LYS A 262 -10.70 1.30 -12.50
C LYS A 262 -11.90 2.19 -12.17
N TYR A 263 -12.10 3.23 -12.99
CA TYR A 263 -13.21 4.17 -12.85
C TYR A 263 -13.87 4.47 -14.19
N HIS A 264 -15.19 4.27 -14.27
CA HIS A 264 -15.98 4.45 -15.49
C HIS A 264 -15.38 3.72 -16.73
N GLY A 265 -14.91 2.49 -16.52
CA GLY A 265 -14.32 1.65 -17.57
C GLY A 265 -12.85 1.95 -17.87
N GLU A 266 -12.29 3.02 -17.34
CA GLU A 266 -10.90 3.40 -17.56
C GLU A 266 -10.00 2.97 -16.41
N TRP A 267 -8.92 2.26 -16.74
CA TRP A 267 -7.86 1.92 -15.80
C TRP A 267 -6.98 3.12 -15.50
N ARG A 268 -6.65 3.33 -14.25
CA ARG A 268 -5.86 4.47 -13.77
C ARG A 268 -4.92 4.03 -12.65
N SER A 269 -3.64 4.41 -12.73
CA SER A 269 -2.70 4.24 -11.62
C SER A 269 -2.78 5.46 -10.71
N LEU A 270 -3.31 5.24 -9.51
CA LEU A 270 -3.36 6.23 -8.43
C LEU A 270 -2.31 5.94 -7.38
N ASP A 271 -1.85 4.70 -7.34
CA ASP A 271 -0.85 4.17 -6.43
C ASP A 271 0.52 4.22 -7.10
N HIS A 272 1.54 4.62 -6.35
CA HIS A 272 2.88 4.79 -6.88
C HIS A 272 3.95 4.24 -5.94
N ILE A 273 5.04 3.73 -6.53
CA ILE A 273 6.29 3.39 -5.87
C ILE A 273 7.39 4.19 -6.56
N LEU A 274 7.92 5.19 -5.85
CA LEU A 274 9.00 6.04 -6.34
C LEU A 274 10.27 5.72 -5.57
N VAL A 275 11.37 5.53 -6.28
CA VAL A 275 12.65 5.16 -5.70
C VAL A 275 13.69 6.23 -5.96
N SER A 276 14.58 6.49 -4.99
CA SER A 276 15.70 7.39 -5.18
C SER A 276 16.67 6.86 -6.23
N THR A 277 17.42 7.77 -6.88
CA THR A 277 18.45 7.42 -7.87
C THR A 277 19.44 6.39 -7.34
N SER A 278 19.79 6.45 -6.04
CA SER A 278 20.70 5.50 -5.38
C SER A 278 20.11 4.10 -5.22
N LEU A 279 18.79 3.96 -5.15
CA LEU A 279 18.11 2.67 -5.02
C LEU A 279 17.68 2.09 -6.39
N LEU A 280 17.57 2.93 -7.42
CA LEU A 280 17.09 2.53 -8.74
C LEU A 280 17.85 1.32 -9.35
N PRO A 281 19.18 1.18 -9.23
CA PRO A 281 19.88 0.02 -9.75
C PRO A 281 19.47 -1.32 -9.12
N SER A 282 18.95 -1.30 -7.91
CA SER A 282 18.49 -2.50 -7.20
C SER A 282 17.09 -2.97 -7.66
N VAL A 283 16.33 -2.16 -8.38
CA VAL A 283 14.99 -2.52 -8.86
C VAL A 283 15.08 -3.62 -9.91
N ARG A 284 14.32 -4.70 -9.72
CA ARG A 284 14.24 -5.82 -10.67
C ARG A 284 12.91 -5.88 -11.41
N SER A 285 11.83 -5.62 -10.71
CA SER A 285 10.48 -5.60 -11.32
C SER A 285 9.55 -4.66 -10.54
N CYS A 286 8.49 -4.18 -11.22
CA CYS A 286 7.32 -3.59 -10.59
C CYS A 286 6.08 -3.95 -11.41
N ARG A 287 5.04 -4.48 -10.76
CA ARG A 287 3.82 -4.94 -11.42
C ARG A 287 2.58 -4.62 -10.61
N VAL A 288 1.44 -4.54 -11.28
CA VAL A 288 0.13 -4.62 -10.63
C VAL A 288 -0.15 -6.08 -10.33
N HIS A 289 -0.48 -6.39 -9.08
CA HIS A 289 -0.87 -7.73 -8.68
C HIS A 289 -2.38 -7.91 -8.87
N ASP A 290 -2.73 -8.57 -9.97
CA ASP A 290 -4.11 -8.77 -10.41
C ASP A 290 -4.50 -10.26 -10.42
N ALA A 291 -4.17 -10.98 -9.34
CA ALA A 291 -4.60 -12.37 -9.21
C ALA A 291 -6.11 -12.49 -9.43
N ARG A 292 -6.56 -13.55 -10.11
CA ARG A 292 -7.96 -13.67 -10.58
C ARG A 292 -9.01 -13.48 -9.49
N PHE A 293 -8.75 -13.96 -8.27
CA PHE A 293 -9.66 -13.79 -7.14
C PHE A 293 -9.83 -12.32 -6.67
N LEU A 294 -8.88 -11.44 -7.03
CA LEU A 294 -8.94 -9.99 -6.77
C LEU A 294 -9.77 -9.24 -7.81
N LEU A 295 -10.20 -9.92 -8.87
CA LEU A 295 -10.91 -9.35 -9.99
C LEU A 295 -12.35 -9.85 -10.04
N THR A 296 -13.20 -9.06 -10.66
CA THR A 296 -14.56 -9.44 -11.09
C THR A 296 -14.82 -8.85 -12.47
N ASP A 297 -15.79 -9.40 -13.18
CA ASP A 297 -16.20 -8.86 -14.48
C ASP A 297 -16.79 -7.45 -14.32
N ASP A 298 -16.47 -6.58 -15.26
CA ASP A 298 -17.09 -5.26 -15.39
C ASP A 298 -18.23 -5.35 -16.40
N GLU A 299 -19.43 -5.69 -15.91
CA GLU A 299 -20.62 -5.87 -16.73
C GLU A 299 -21.02 -4.61 -17.52
N LYS A 300 -20.67 -3.44 -17.00
CA LYS A 300 -21.06 -2.17 -17.59
C LYS A 300 -20.12 -1.69 -18.70
N TYR A 301 -18.81 -1.85 -18.48
CA TYR A 301 -17.79 -1.29 -19.37
C TYR A 301 -16.93 -2.37 -20.04
N GLY A 302 -17.15 -3.62 -19.70
CA GLY A 302 -16.42 -4.77 -20.22
C GLY A 302 -15.05 -5.00 -19.58
N GLY A 303 -14.56 -6.22 -19.78
CA GLY A 303 -13.32 -6.70 -19.18
C GLY A 303 -13.45 -6.91 -17.67
N VAL A 304 -12.34 -6.73 -16.96
CA VAL A 304 -12.29 -6.97 -15.51
C VAL A 304 -12.14 -5.66 -14.74
N GLN A 305 -12.46 -5.68 -13.44
CA GLN A 305 -12.28 -4.60 -12.48
C GLN A 305 -11.87 -5.16 -11.12
N PRO A 306 -11.28 -4.35 -10.21
CA PRO A 306 -11.02 -4.79 -8.85
C PRO A 306 -12.29 -5.26 -8.16
N ARG A 307 -12.21 -6.36 -7.43
CA ARG A 307 -13.31 -6.90 -6.63
C ARG A 307 -13.41 -6.13 -5.32
N ARG A 308 -14.00 -4.96 -5.39
CA ARG A 308 -14.17 -4.02 -4.28
C ARG A 308 -15.08 -4.56 -3.16
N ASN A 309 -14.88 -4.04 -1.95
CA ASN A 309 -15.65 -4.46 -0.79
C ASN A 309 -17.06 -3.85 -0.76
N TYR A 310 -17.21 -2.60 -1.22
CA TYR A 310 -18.49 -1.89 -1.27
C TYR A 310 -18.72 -1.20 -2.62
N LEU A 311 -20.00 -1.06 -2.98
CA LEU A 311 -20.48 -0.18 -4.04
C LEU A 311 -21.59 0.71 -3.45
N GLY A 312 -21.25 1.98 -3.11
CA GLY A 312 -22.08 2.76 -2.22
C GLY A 312 -22.29 2.00 -0.90
N PRO A 313 -23.48 1.96 -0.33
CA PRO A 313 -23.74 1.22 0.92
C PRO A 313 -23.88 -0.30 0.73
N ARG A 314 -23.88 -0.79 -0.51
CA ARG A 314 -24.03 -2.22 -0.79
C ARG A 314 -22.72 -2.98 -0.55
N TRP A 315 -22.74 -3.90 0.39
CA TRP A 315 -21.64 -4.81 0.64
C TRP A 315 -21.50 -5.87 -0.45
N LEU A 316 -20.31 -6.03 -1.02
CA LEU A 316 -20.00 -6.96 -2.10
C LEU A 316 -19.10 -8.13 -1.65
N ASP A 317 -18.63 -8.11 -0.41
CA ASP A 317 -17.68 -9.12 0.11
C ASP A 317 -16.42 -9.25 -0.75
N GLY A 318 -15.88 -8.14 -1.17
CA GLY A 318 -14.67 -8.08 -1.99
C GLY A 318 -13.40 -7.86 -1.20
N PHE A 319 -12.36 -7.44 -1.90
CA PHE A 319 -11.02 -7.23 -1.36
C PHE A 319 -10.70 -5.74 -1.22
N SER A 320 -10.62 -5.03 -2.33
CA SER A 320 -10.43 -3.59 -2.40
C SER A 320 -10.83 -3.07 -3.78
N ASP A 321 -11.12 -1.77 -3.89
CA ASP A 321 -11.26 -1.08 -5.16
C ASP A 321 -9.91 -0.70 -5.79
N HIS A 322 -8.81 -0.94 -5.08
CA HIS A 322 -7.45 -0.88 -5.60
C HIS A 322 -6.82 -2.26 -5.70
N LEU A 323 -5.92 -2.45 -6.67
CA LEU A 323 -5.06 -3.62 -6.78
C LEU A 323 -3.67 -3.29 -6.23
N PRO A 324 -2.99 -4.24 -5.56
CA PRO A 324 -1.66 -3.99 -5.04
C PRO A 324 -0.63 -3.72 -6.14
N LEU A 325 0.35 -2.86 -5.84
CA LEU A 325 1.64 -2.81 -6.55
C LEU A 325 2.65 -3.70 -5.83
N VAL A 326 3.39 -4.47 -6.59
CA VAL A 326 4.48 -5.32 -6.08
C VAL A 326 5.77 -4.93 -6.79
N ALA A 327 6.75 -4.49 -6.03
CA ALA A 327 8.09 -4.20 -6.51
C ALA A 327 9.11 -5.15 -5.87
N GLU A 328 10.07 -5.60 -6.66
CA GLU A 328 11.14 -6.51 -6.23
C GLU A 328 12.50 -5.81 -6.36
N PHE A 329 13.31 -5.95 -5.35
CA PHE A 329 14.64 -5.32 -5.25
C PHE A 329 15.70 -6.37 -4.95
N ALA A 330 16.85 -6.30 -5.62
CA ALA A 330 18.06 -7.01 -5.20
C ALA A 330 18.84 -6.06 -4.28
N LEU A 331 18.70 -6.24 -2.97
CA LEU A 331 19.36 -5.41 -1.96
C LEU A 331 20.64 -6.04 -1.41
N ASP A 332 20.94 -7.27 -1.82
CA ASP A 332 22.08 -8.06 -1.29
C ASP A 332 23.38 -7.90 -2.11
N GLU A 333 23.39 -7.00 -3.10
CA GLU A 333 24.54 -6.74 -3.97
C GLU A 333 25.32 -5.47 -3.57
#